data_ce8903eb4a416016c391cd366a4cf1a5
#
_entry.id   ce8903eb4a416016c391cd366a4cf1a5
#
_cell.length_a   1.000
_cell.length_b   1.000
_cell.length_c   1.000
_cell.angle_alpha   90.00
_cell.angle_beta   90.00
_cell.angle_gamma   90.00
#
_symmetry.space_group_name_H-M   'P 1'
#
loop_
_entity.id
_entity.type
_entity.pdbx_description
1 polymer ?
#
loop_
_entity_poly.entity_id
_entity_poly.type
_entity_poly.pdbx_seq_one_letter_code
_entity_poly.pdbx_strand_id
1 'polypeptide(L)'
;MLARMESGVEPRPDLARRPLARKRPARVRRTADLPETPSPYRRPRGPVRLRAEPLRPLIAEYTATFGSTWAQVTQRKHRDDFARLLNWLDARGLPATTESLDFMTLVEYVSDLRTRPKVSRVWRGAPDALARSLEVGPVQTLSANSVNAYVRPIRSLAIWLVDEGLLAANPFRRSRRRAALNPLLPSEETPTKSATLEDLRTLERGCAGDGPLDLRDQAIVSILVTTAARNSSVRLLRIGDVDFERAVIRFRRAKGGKTLELALQPGTAAVVSAFLERGRAALLGNSPTPLDDPGWLFLSHAGHEPRPLTMNSLSLMLTRRYHTGGGSLRCFGSHRIRHATATLLVNNGMPLEEVSRYLGHSSTVTTRRYARQTTEALGIRAADALARAGLVGA
;
A
#
# COMPACT_ATOMS: atom_id res chain seq x y z
N MET A 1 -57.83 -43.51 -43.60
CA MET A 1 -59.14 -43.43 -43.01
C MET A 1 -59.09 -42.46 -41.84
N LEU A 2 -59.61 -41.24 -42.06
CA LEU A 2 -60.41 -40.41 -41.15
C LEU A 2 -59.76 -40.06 -39.78
N ALA A 3 -59.76 -38.87 -39.30
CA ALA A 3 -60.51 -37.63 -39.61
C ALA A 3 -59.79 -36.42 -39.05
N ARG A 4 -59.96 -35.30 -39.69
CA ARG A 4 -59.72 -33.96 -39.21
C ARG A 4 -60.60 -33.62 -38.01
N MET A 5 -60.05 -32.94 -37.01
CA MET A 5 -60.88 -31.99 -36.21
C MET A 5 -60.11 -30.69 -36.12
N GLU A 6 -60.63 -29.69 -36.82
CA GLU A 6 -60.32 -28.30 -36.69
C GLU A 6 -60.98 -27.81 -35.40
N SER A 7 -60.21 -27.09 -34.53
CA SER A 7 -60.81 -26.24 -33.53
C SER A 7 -60.16 -24.87 -33.61
N GLY A 8 -60.95 -23.90 -34.05
CA GLY A 8 -60.58 -22.49 -34.17
C GLY A 8 -60.25 -21.87 -32.84
N VAL A 9 -59.23 -21.08 -32.89
CA VAL A 9 -58.92 -20.11 -31.80
C VAL A 9 -59.04 -18.73 -32.47
N GLU A 10 -59.99 -17.95 -32.03
CA GLU A 10 -60.16 -16.55 -32.38
C GLU A 10 -58.99 -15.69 -31.96
N PRO A 11 -58.60 -14.68 -32.70
CA PRO A 11 -57.58 -13.75 -32.32
C PRO A 11 -58.10 -12.76 -31.24
N ARG A 12 -57.40 -12.73 -30.09
CA ARG A 12 -57.60 -11.73 -29.07
C ARG A 12 -57.17 -10.32 -29.54
N PRO A 13 -57.89 -9.25 -29.17
CA PRO A 13 -57.60 -7.90 -29.61
C PRO A 13 -56.32 -7.35 -28.99
N ASP A 14 -55.62 -6.64 -29.82
CA ASP A 14 -54.41 -5.89 -29.56
C ASP A 14 -54.56 -4.90 -28.38
N LEU A 15 -53.89 -5.15 -27.28
CA LEU A 15 -53.83 -4.25 -26.15
C LEU A 15 -52.70 -3.23 -26.39
N ALA A 16 -53.07 -2.11 -27.01
CA ALA A 16 -52.19 -0.98 -27.17
C ALA A 16 -51.51 -0.60 -25.87
N ARG A 17 -50.16 -0.67 -25.89
CA ARG A 17 -49.30 -0.25 -24.78
C ARG A 17 -49.48 1.25 -24.54
N ARG A 18 -50.23 1.64 -23.50
CA ARG A 18 -50.21 2.99 -22.94
C ARG A 18 -48.87 3.23 -22.24
N PRO A 19 -48.16 4.34 -22.49
CA PRO A 19 -46.96 4.67 -21.74
C PRO A 19 -47.35 4.99 -20.30
N LEU A 20 -46.73 4.29 -19.35
CA LEU A 20 -46.82 4.58 -17.91
C LEU A 20 -46.28 6.00 -17.65
N ALA A 21 -47.16 6.92 -17.38
CA ALA A 21 -46.78 8.25 -16.89
C ALA A 21 -46.00 8.11 -15.57
N ARG A 22 -44.71 8.43 -15.60
CA ARG A 22 -43.87 8.55 -14.39
C ARG A 22 -44.48 9.66 -13.51
N LYS A 23 -45.14 9.26 -12.44
CA LYS A 23 -45.52 10.19 -11.35
C LYS A 23 -44.25 10.77 -10.76
N ARG A 24 -44.05 12.08 -10.93
CA ARG A 24 -43.03 12.82 -10.16
C ARG A 24 -43.34 12.65 -8.68
N PRO A 25 -42.32 12.37 -7.82
CA PRO A 25 -42.57 12.36 -6.39
C PRO A 25 -43.06 13.73 -5.94
N ALA A 26 -44.10 13.73 -5.10
CA ALA A 26 -44.68 14.93 -4.52
C ALA A 26 -43.57 15.75 -3.82
N ARG A 27 -43.50 17.04 -4.16
CA ARG A 27 -42.66 18.01 -3.47
C ARG A 27 -43.03 17.99 -1.98
N VAL A 28 -42.19 17.43 -1.15
CA VAL A 28 -42.30 17.57 0.30
C VAL A 28 -42.25 19.06 0.61
N ARG A 29 -43.33 19.59 1.17
CA ARG A 29 -43.38 20.96 1.67
C ARG A 29 -42.26 21.07 2.72
N ARG A 30 -41.34 21.98 2.47
CA ARG A 30 -40.37 22.40 3.50
C ARG A 30 -41.16 22.94 4.67
N THR A 31 -41.02 22.34 5.82
CA THR A 31 -41.45 22.93 7.09
C THR A 31 -40.67 24.24 7.23
N ALA A 32 -41.41 25.34 7.19
CA ALA A 32 -40.92 26.65 7.55
C ALA A 32 -40.61 26.63 9.06
N ASP A 33 -39.62 27.45 9.43
CA ASP A 33 -39.33 27.90 10.79
C ASP A 33 -38.63 26.91 11.75
N LEU A 34 -37.41 26.49 11.35
CA LEU A 34 -36.33 26.32 12.35
C LEU A 34 -35.38 27.52 12.19
N PRO A 35 -34.98 28.21 13.27
CA PRO A 35 -34.01 29.29 13.19
C PRO A 35 -32.72 28.71 12.59
N GLU A 36 -32.23 29.30 11.47
CA GLU A 36 -30.97 28.99 10.87
C GLU A 36 -29.86 29.25 11.90
N THR A 37 -29.37 28.21 12.55
CA THR A 37 -28.09 28.31 13.25
C THR A 37 -27.06 28.71 12.18
N PRO A 38 -26.34 29.83 12.34
CA PRO A 38 -25.37 30.26 11.36
C PRO A 38 -24.32 29.16 11.26
N SER A 39 -24.26 28.53 10.08
CA SER A 39 -23.16 27.59 9.76
C SER A 39 -21.86 28.37 9.91
N PRO A 40 -20.91 27.92 10.72
CA PRO A 40 -19.61 28.58 10.87
C PRO A 40 -18.82 28.65 9.56
N TYR A 41 -19.30 28.00 8.50
CA TYR A 41 -18.66 27.91 7.18
C TYR A 41 -19.30 28.79 6.10
N ARG A 42 -19.96 29.92 6.46
CA ARG A 42 -20.45 30.87 5.45
C ARG A 42 -19.24 31.55 4.79
N ARG A 43 -18.86 31.08 3.59
CA ARG A 43 -17.79 31.69 2.77
C ARG A 43 -18.12 33.15 2.51
N PRO A 44 -17.18 34.10 2.74
CA PRO A 44 -17.37 35.49 2.30
C PRO A 44 -17.52 35.51 0.78
N ARG A 45 -18.58 36.18 0.31
CA ARG A 45 -18.81 36.44 -1.12
C ARG A 45 -18.03 37.69 -1.53
N GLY A 46 -16.85 37.52 -2.13
CA GLY A 46 -16.04 38.58 -2.70
C GLY A 46 -14.59 38.13 -2.86
N PRO A 47 -13.75 38.81 -3.66
CA PRO A 47 -12.32 38.55 -3.70
C PRO A 47 -11.69 39.11 -2.41
N VAL A 48 -11.71 38.28 -1.37
CA VAL A 48 -10.95 38.59 -0.14
C VAL A 48 -9.49 38.49 -0.52
N ARG A 49 -8.75 39.60 -0.53
CA ARG A 49 -7.30 39.59 -0.50
C ARG A 49 -6.91 39.03 0.87
N LEU A 50 -6.60 37.75 0.90
CA LEU A 50 -6.09 37.11 2.10
C LEU A 50 -4.69 37.69 2.36
N ARG A 51 -4.38 37.95 3.62
CA ARG A 51 -3.03 38.32 4.03
C ARG A 51 -2.10 37.15 3.79
N ALA A 52 -0.88 37.44 3.34
CA ALA A 52 0.17 36.43 3.21
C ALA A 52 0.61 35.97 4.60
N GLU A 53 0.30 34.71 4.96
CA GLU A 53 0.69 34.16 6.26
C GLU A 53 1.92 33.24 6.12
N PRO A 54 2.86 33.25 7.08
CA PRO A 54 4.06 32.41 7.03
C PRO A 54 3.72 30.91 7.07
N LEU A 55 4.31 30.12 6.18
CA LEU A 55 4.04 28.67 6.11
C LEU A 55 4.62 27.86 7.29
N ARG A 56 5.77 28.29 7.86
CA ARG A 56 6.43 27.52 8.93
C ARG A 56 5.53 27.33 10.17
N PRO A 57 4.93 28.37 10.76
CA PRO A 57 3.99 28.21 11.88
C PRO A 57 2.73 27.45 11.47
N LEU A 58 2.17 27.68 10.29
CA LEU A 58 0.98 26.96 9.80
C LEU A 58 1.24 25.47 9.60
N ILE A 59 2.41 25.08 9.10
CA ILE A 59 2.82 23.67 9.02
C ILE A 59 2.96 23.05 10.41
N ALA A 60 3.49 23.80 11.38
CA ALA A 60 3.61 23.35 12.76
C ALA A 60 2.21 23.11 13.39
N GLU A 61 1.30 24.05 13.21
CA GLU A 61 -0.10 23.95 13.67
C GLU A 61 -0.82 22.77 13.01
N TYR A 62 -0.78 22.65 11.69
CA TYR A 62 -1.31 21.51 10.94
C TYR A 62 -0.77 20.18 11.45
N THR A 63 0.55 20.13 11.71
CA THR A 63 1.20 18.92 12.22
C THR A 63 0.79 18.62 13.66
N ALA A 64 0.60 19.62 14.51
CA ALA A 64 0.11 19.46 15.86
C ALA A 64 -1.34 18.93 15.89
N THR A 65 -2.19 19.48 15.03
CA THR A 65 -3.61 19.11 14.94
C THR A 65 -3.81 17.67 14.45
N PHE A 66 -3.13 17.28 13.38
CA PHE A 66 -3.36 15.99 12.73
C PHE A 66 -2.29 14.94 13.01
N GLY A 67 -1.14 15.35 13.48
CA GLY A 67 0.03 14.48 13.66
C GLY A 67 -0.19 13.35 14.66
N SER A 68 -1.02 13.54 15.68
CA SER A 68 -1.37 12.50 16.66
C SER A 68 -2.07 11.30 16.03
N THR A 69 -2.78 11.51 14.92
CA THR A 69 -3.48 10.45 14.17
C THR A 69 -2.55 9.68 13.23
N TRP A 70 -1.33 10.16 13.00
CA TRP A 70 -0.40 9.57 12.05
C TRP A 70 0.56 8.61 12.74
N ALA A 71 0.90 7.52 12.04
CA ALA A 71 2.02 6.69 12.47
C ALA A 71 3.33 7.50 12.46
N GLN A 72 4.26 7.21 13.38
CA GLN A 72 5.54 7.92 13.50
C GLN A 72 6.31 8.03 12.17
N VAL A 73 6.28 6.97 11.34
CA VAL A 73 6.92 6.97 10.02
C VAL A 73 6.25 7.99 9.09
N THR A 74 4.93 8.15 9.16
CA THR A 74 4.17 9.14 8.39
C THR A 74 4.49 10.55 8.85
N GLN A 75 4.54 10.78 10.17
CA GLN A 75 4.92 12.09 10.74
C GLN A 75 6.31 12.51 10.26
N ARG A 76 7.29 11.61 10.35
CA ARG A 76 8.66 11.88 9.88
C ARG A 76 8.67 12.20 8.38
N LYS A 77 7.97 11.41 7.58
CA LYS A 77 7.87 11.64 6.13
C LYS A 77 7.25 12.99 5.81
N HIS A 78 6.15 13.37 6.44
CA HIS A 78 5.50 14.67 6.22
C HIS A 78 6.43 15.81 6.60
N ARG A 79 7.14 15.72 7.72
CA ARG A 79 8.15 16.69 8.13
C ARG A 79 9.23 16.87 7.05
N ASP A 80 9.77 15.76 6.55
CA ASP A 80 10.80 15.79 5.51
C ASP A 80 10.26 16.39 4.20
N ASP A 81 9.01 16.13 3.84
CA ASP A 81 8.37 16.63 2.62
C ASP A 81 8.05 18.13 2.72
N PHE A 82 7.58 18.62 3.86
CA PHE A 82 7.40 20.06 4.11
C PHE A 82 8.73 20.80 4.14
N ALA A 83 9.74 20.26 4.81
CA ALA A 83 11.08 20.85 4.81
C ALA A 83 11.66 20.96 3.39
N ARG A 84 11.40 19.96 2.53
CA ARG A 84 11.83 19.99 1.13
C ARG A 84 11.18 21.13 0.34
N LEU A 85 9.87 21.38 0.54
CA LEU A 85 9.18 22.51 -0.09
C LEU A 85 9.75 23.84 0.39
N LEU A 86 9.87 24.02 1.71
CA LEU A 86 10.39 25.26 2.30
C LEU A 86 11.81 25.58 1.80
N ASN A 87 12.70 24.57 1.81
CA ASN A 87 14.07 24.74 1.30
C ASN A 87 14.09 25.05 -0.21
N TRP A 88 13.14 24.53 -0.98
CA TRP A 88 13.03 24.84 -2.41
C TRP A 88 12.56 26.27 -2.64
N LEU A 89 11.59 26.77 -1.86
CA LEU A 89 11.16 28.18 -1.89
C LEU A 89 12.33 29.11 -1.51
N ASP A 90 13.00 28.81 -0.41
CA ASP A 90 14.17 29.60 0.06
C ASP A 90 15.26 29.66 -1.03
N ALA A 91 15.59 28.53 -1.68
CA ALA A 91 16.59 28.46 -2.75
C ALA A 91 16.21 29.22 -4.03
N ARG A 92 14.91 29.50 -4.23
CA ARG A 92 14.38 30.30 -5.34
C ARG A 92 14.17 31.78 -4.97
N GLY A 93 14.45 32.18 -3.74
CA GLY A 93 14.18 33.52 -3.23
C GLY A 93 12.69 33.84 -3.13
N LEU A 94 11.81 32.77 -3.10
CA LEU A 94 10.37 32.91 -2.94
C LEU A 94 10.02 32.99 -1.45
N PRO A 95 9.06 33.85 -1.05
CA PRO A 95 8.67 33.95 0.34
C PRO A 95 7.98 32.66 0.77
N ALA A 96 8.34 32.12 1.95
CA ALA A 96 7.69 30.94 2.50
C ALA A 96 6.34 31.30 3.15
N THR A 97 5.39 31.79 2.35
CA THR A 97 4.04 32.22 2.75
C THR A 97 2.94 31.50 1.98
N THR A 98 1.68 31.69 2.40
CA THR A 98 0.50 31.12 1.71
C THR A 98 0.36 31.58 0.26
N GLU A 99 0.89 32.74 -0.10
CA GLU A 99 0.90 33.23 -1.49
C GLU A 99 1.74 32.34 -2.41
N SER A 100 2.82 31.76 -1.91
CA SER A 100 3.68 30.83 -2.66
C SER A 100 3.08 29.44 -2.84
N LEU A 101 1.93 29.15 -2.24
CA LEU A 101 1.16 27.96 -2.53
C LEU A 101 0.17 28.17 -3.69
N ASP A 102 0.55 28.95 -4.69
CA ASP A 102 -0.21 29.10 -5.92
C ASP A 102 0.02 27.96 -6.91
N PHE A 103 -0.83 27.92 -7.93
CA PHE A 103 -0.79 26.86 -8.94
C PHE A 103 0.53 26.82 -9.73
N MET A 104 1.06 27.97 -10.15
CA MET A 104 2.25 28.03 -10.99
C MET A 104 3.50 27.65 -10.20
N THR A 105 3.66 28.15 -8.99
CA THR A 105 4.74 27.78 -8.08
C THR A 105 4.77 26.28 -7.80
N LEU A 106 3.60 25.64 -7.64
CA LEU A 106 3.54 24.19 -7.44
C LEU A 106 3.83 23.40 -8.73
N VAL A 107 3.48 23.91 -9.90
CA VAL A 107 3.88 23.29 -11.19
C VAL A 107 5.40 23.34 -11.35
N GLU A 108 6.02 24.48 -11.03
CA GLU A 108 7.49 24.63 -11.06
C GLU A 108 8.18 23.70 -10.05
N TYR A 109 7.66 23.62 -8.82
CA TYR A 109 8.17 22.70 -7.81
C TYR A 109 8.11 21.25 -8.26
N VAL A 110 6.99 20.83 -8.85
CA VAL A 110 6.84 19.47 -9.38
C VAL A 110 7.77 19.22 -10.56
N SER A 111 7.94 20.20 -11.45
CA SER A 111 8.87 20.13 -12.57
C SER A 111 10.31 19.95 -12.09
N ASP A 112 10.72 20.72 -11.08
CA ASP A 112 12.04 20.62 -10.48
C ASP A 112 12.25 19.23 -9.82
N LEU A 113 11.25 18.72 -9.11
CA LEU A 113 11.32 17.37 -8.53
C LEU A 113 11.52 16.27 -9.60
N ARG A 114 10.95 16.45 -10.80
CA ARG A 114 11.08 15.48 -11.91
C ARG A 114 12.49 15.45 -12.50
N THR A 115 13.16 16.59 -12.53
CA THR A 115 14.51 16.71 -13.10
C THR A 115 15.60 16.33 -12.12
N ARG A 116 15.29 16.26 -10.83
CA ARG A 116 16.27 15.90 -9.81
C ARG A 116 16.75 14.46 -9.96
N PRO A 117 18.08 14.25 -9.89
CA PRO A 117 18.63 12.91 -9.87
C PRO A 117 18.10 12.15 -8.67
N LYS A 118 17.72 10.91 -8.90
CA LYS A 118 17.37 9.97 -7.85
C LYS A 118 18.64 9.64 -7.07
N VAL A 119 18.90 10.35 -5.99
CA VAL A 119 19.96 9.98 -5.06
C VAL A 119 19.52 8.67 -4.41
N SER A 120 20.10 7.57 -4.85
CA SER A 120 20.06 6.30 -4.13
C SER A 120 20.56 6.60 -2.72
N ARG A 121 19.79 6.27 -1.66
CA ARG A 121 20.30 6.28 -0.29
C ARG A 121 21.41 5.23 -0.25
N VAL A 122 22.62 5.67 -0.51
CA VAL A 122 23.79 4.85 -0.31
C VAL A 122 23.86 4.58 1.19
N TRP A 123 23.97 3.31 1.51
CA TRP A 123 24.19 2.87 2.89
C TRP A 123 25.44 3.59 3.43
N ARG A 124 25.29 4.36 4.51
CA ARG A 124 26.34 5.21 5.08
C ARG A 124 27.50 4.43 5.71
N GLY A 125 27.76 3.23 5.29
CA GLY A 125 28.84 2.37 5.79
C GLY A 125 29.83 1.89 4.73
N ALA A 126 29.66 2.29 3.46
CA ALA A 126 30.57 1.87 2.40
C ALA A 126 31.08 3.11 1.65
N PRO A 127 32.30 3.57 1.93
CA PRO A 127 32.91 4.72 1.24
C PRO A 127 32.89 4.58 -0.30
N ASP A 128 33.10 3.36 -0.79
CA ASP A 128 33.15 3.06 -2.23
C ASP A 128 31.78 2.91 -2.90
N ALA A 129 30.68 2.87 -2.13
CA ALA A 129 29.35 2.70 -2.71
C ALA A 129 28.80 3.99 -3.35
N LEU A 130 29.29 5.14 -2.93
CA LEU A 130 28.97 6.42 -3.57
C LEU A 130 29.67 6.54 -4.94
N ALA A 131 30.94 6.19 -5.01
CA ALA A 131 31.69 6.14 -6.27
C ALA A 131 31.07 5.17 -7.26
N ARG A 132 30.76 3.94 -6.84
CA ARG A 132 30.09 2.92 -7.68
C ARG A 132 28.68 3.29 -8.11
N SER A 133 27.94 4.11 -7.35
CA SER A 133 26.61 4.57 -7.76
C SER A 133 26.65 5.70 -8.80
N LEU A 134 27.75 6.40 -8.91
CA LEU A 134 28.01 7.45 -9.90
C LEU A 134 28.55 6.90 -11.22
N GLU A 135 29.17 5.72 -11.19
CA GLU A 135 29.81 5.11 -12.38
C GLU A 135 28.88 4.26 -13.25
N VAL A 136 27.66 3.94 -12.81
CA VAL A 136 26.81 2.94 -13.50
C VAL A 136 25.46 3.51 -13.93
N GLY A 137 25.40 3.99 -15.15
CA GLY A 137 24.19 4.17 -15.95
C GLY A 137 23.61 5.58 -15.99
N PRO A 138 22.60 5.84 -16.82
CA PRO A 138 22.00 7.17 -16.98
C PRO A 138 21.39 7.61 -15.65
N VAL A 139 21.54 8.91 -15.33
CA VAL A 139 20.99 9.53 -14.13
C VAL A 139 19.48 9.26 -14.08
N GLN A 140 19.07 8.37 -13.16
CA GLN A 140 17.65 8.10 -12.96
C GLN A 140 16.99 9.26 -12.23
N THR A 141 15.94 9.81 -12.80
CA THR A 141 15.10 10.81 -12.17
C THR A 141 13.97 10.17 -11.32
N LEU A 142 13.26 10.99 -10.55
CA LEU A 142 12.14 10.51 -9.75
C LEU A 142 10.98 10.11 -10.68
N SER A 143 10.35 8.94 -10.39
CA SER A 143 9.11 8.54 -11.06
C SER A 143 7.95 9.47 -10.69
N ALA A 144 6.94 9.59 -11.54
CA ALA A 144 5.72 10.35 -11.26
C ALA A 144 5.09 9.96 -9.92
N ASN A 145 5.06 8.67 -9.59
CA ASN A 145 4.53 8.19 -8.32
C ASN A 145 5.36 8.67 -7.11
N SER A 146 6.69 8.76 -7.25
CA SER A 146 7.56 9.29 -6.20
C SER A 146 7.35 10.79 -6.01
N VAL A 147 7.26 11.56 -7.10
CA VAL A 147 6.97 12.99 -7.07
C VAL A 147 5.61 13.25 -6.42
N ASN A 148 4.56 12.54 -6.84
CA ASN A 148 3.24 12.66 -6.24
C ASN A 148 3.22 12.30 -4.75
N ALA A 149 4.07 11.35 -4.32
CA ALA A 149 4.20 11.00 -2.91
C ALA A 149 4.83 12.12 -2.07
N TYR A 150 5.74 12.93 -2.64
CA TYR A 150 6.29 14.12 -1.97
C TYR A 150 5.31 15.29 -1.92
N VAL A 151 4.47 15.43 -2.94
CA VAL A 151 3.49 16.51 -3.06
C VAL A 151 2.21 16.24 -2.26
N ARG A 152 1.91 14.99 -1.95
CA ARG A 152 0.68 14.60 -1.23
C ARG A 152 0.47 15.31 0.11
N PRO A 153 1.46 15.44 1.01
CA PRO A 153 1.31 16.21 2.25
C PRO A 153 1.00 17.68 2.01
N ILE A 154 1.63 18.28 0.99
CA ILE A 154 1.41 19.68 0.61
C ILE A 154 -0.04 19.88 0.14
N ARG A 155 -0.58 18.92 -0.63
CA ARG A 155 -1.98 18.93 -1.04
C ARG A 155 -2.93 18.87 0.18
N SER A 156 -2.63 18.03 1.15
CA SER A 156 -3.44 17.93 2.37
C SER A 156 -3.39 19.21 3.20
N LEU A 157 -2.21 19.81 3.32
CA LEU A 157 -2.03 21.13 3.94
C LEU A 157 -2.84 22.21 3.20
N ALA A 158 -2.78 22.25 1.86
CA ALA A 158 -3.52 23.23 1.07
C ALA A 158 -5.05 23.09 1.21
N ILE A 159 -5.56 21.87 1.39
CA ILE A 159 -6.99 21.64 1.69
C ILE A 159 -7.33 22.26 3.04
N TRP A 160 -6.56 21.96 4.08
CA TRP A 160 -6.78 22.51 5.41
C TRP A 160 -6.69 24.04 5.42
N LEU A 161 -5.69 24.63 4.77
CA LEU A 161 -5.58 26.10 4.65
C LEU A 161 -6.79 26.76 3.97
N VAL A 162 -7.40 26.07 3.00
CA VAL A 162 -8.64 26.56 2.37
C VAL A 162 -9.83 26.45 3.35
N ASP A 163 -9.89 25.36 4.11
CA ASP A 163 -10.97 25.14 5.08
C ASP A 163 -10.89 26.16 6.25
N GLU A 164 -9.67 26.53 6.67
CA GLU A 164 -9.42 27.60 7.66
C GLU A 164 -9.54 29.03 7.09
N GLY A 165 -9.78 29.18 5.78
CA GLY A 165 -9.87 30.49 5.14
C GLY A 165 -8.54 31.23 4.95
N LEU A 166 -7.42 30.55 5.12
CA LEU A 166 -6.06 31.08 4.96
C LEU A 166 -5.53 30.99 3.53
N LEU A 167 -6.22 30.25 2.68
CA LEU A 167 -5.94 30.13 1.25
C LEU A 167 -7.23 30.25 0.45
N ALA A 168 -7.26 31.14 -0.55
CA ALA A 168 -8.50 31.46 -1.30
C ALA A 168 -9.03 30.26 -2.11
N ALA A 169 -8.15 29.42 -2.63
CA ALA A 169 -8.52 28.27 -3.43
C ALA A 169 -7.45 27.18 -3.37
N ASN A 170 -7.88 25.92 -3.44
CA ASN A 170 -6.95 24.80 -3.49
C ASN A 170 -6.21 24.77 -4.84
N PRO A 171 -4.86 24.95 -4.85
CA PRO A 171 -4.06 24.99 -6.08
C PRO A 171 -4.02 23.62 -6.80
N PHE A 172 -4.38 22.53 -6.13
CA PHE A 172 -4.45 21.17 -6.69
C PHE A 172 -5.82 20.86 -7.31
N ARG A 173 -6.79 21.77 -7.25
CA ARG A 173 -8.12 21.55 -7.82
C ARG A 173 -8.03 21.54 -9.35
N ARG A 174 -8.47 20.46 -9.98
CA ARG A 174 -8.58 20.36 -11.43
C ARG A 174 -9.57 21.42 -11.95
N SER A 175 -9.11 22.21 -12.92
CA SER A 175 -9.96 23.10 -13.72
C SER A 175 -9.89 22.65 -15.16
N ARG A 176 -11.01 22.72 -15.89
CA ARG A 176 -11.03 22.42 -17.32
C ARG A 176 -10.03 23.27 -18.11
N ARG A 177 -9.84 24.53 -17.70
CA ARG A 177 -8.88 25.45 -18.32
C ARG A 177 -7.41 25.14 -18.03
N ARG A 178 -7.13 24.34 -16.98
CA ARG A 178 -5.77 23.99 -16.49
C ARG A 178 -5.51 22.47 -16.56
N ALA A 179 -6.33 21.73 -17.33
CA ALA A 179 -6.23 20.27 -17.36
C ALA A 179 -4.85 19.75 -17.81
N ALA A 180 -4.19 20.50 -18.70
CA ALA A 180 -2.85 20.17 -19.20
C ALA A 180 -1.72 20.47 -18.19
N LEU A 181 -1.97 21.36 -17.21
CA LEU A 181 -1.00 21.82 -16.21
C LEU A 181 -1.44 21.38 -14.81
N ASN A 182 -1.51 20.09 -14.55
CA ASN A 182 -1.84 19.57 -13.23
C ASN A 182 -0.56 19.49 -12.39
N PRO A 183 -0.53 20.08 -11.15
CA PRO A 183 0.61 19.90 -10.25
C PRO A 183 0.84 18.43 -9.86
N LEU A 184 -0.21 17.59 -9.94
CA LEU A 184 -0.06 16.15 -9.78
C LEU A 184 0.17 15.50 -11.14
N LEU A 185 1.22 14.71 -11.23
CA LEU A 185 1.53 13.93 -12.42
C LEU A 185 0.54 12.78 -12.60
N PRO A 186 0.25 12.36 -13.84
CA PRO A 186 -0.46 11.12 -14.06
C PRO A 186 0.26 9.98 -13.34
N SER A 187 -0.52 9.14 -12.65
CA SER A 187 0.04 7.97 -11.98
C SER A 187 0.55 6.99 -13.04
N GLU A 188 1.83 6.70 -13.01
CA GLU A 188 2.39 5.64 -13.85
C GLU A 188 1.98 4.30 -13.25
N GLU A 189 1.31 3.49 -14.03
CA GLU A 189 1.16 2.07 -13.71
C GLU A 189 2.51 1.39 -13.92
N THR A 190 3.38 1.50 -12.94
CA THR A 190 4.61 0.71 -12.96
C THR A 190 4.23 -0.75 -12.74
N PRO A 191 4.51 -1.66 -13.68
CA PRO A 191 4.32 -3.08 -13.43
C PRO A 191 5.10 -3.44 -12.18
N THR A 192 4.42 -3.86 -11.13
CA THR A 192 5.11 -4.34 -9.94
C THR A 192 5.87 -5.58 -10.39
N LYS A 193 7.20 -5.51 -10.40
CA LYS A 193 8.05 -6.67 -10.67
C LYS A 193 7.77 -7.69 -9.58
N SER A 194 6.80 -8.56 -9.83
CA SER A 194 6.46 -9.68 -8.97
C SER A 194 7.66 -10.63 -8.93
N ALA A 195 7.92 -11.22 -7.80
CA ALA A 195 8.80 -12.37 -7.75
C ALA A 195 8.10 -13.57 -8.41
N THR A 196 8.89 -14.40 -9.06
CA THR A 196 8.42 -15.67 -9.62
C THR A 196 8.36 -16.74 -8.54
N LEU A 197 7.77 -17.89 -8.83
CA LEU A 197 7.85 -19.06 -7.97
C LEU A 197 9.30 -19.50 -7.74
N GLU A 198 10.14 -19.42 -8.80
CA GLU A 198 11.55 -19.76 -8.70
C GLU A 198 12.34 -18.77 -7.82
N ASP A 199 11.98 -17.49 -7.86
CA ASP A 199 12.54 -16.51 -6.93
C ASP A 199 12.23 -16.85 -5.45
N LEU A 200 11.02 -17.36 -5.16
CA LEU A 200 10.66 -17.79 -3.82
C LEU A 200 11.47 -19.03 -3.39
N ARG A 201 11.60 -20.02 -4.27
CA ARG A 201 12.43 -21.21 -4.04
C ARG A 201 13.92 -20.85 -3.85
N THR A 202 14.40 -19.88 -4.61
CA THR A 202 15.75 -19.33 -4.49
C THR A 202 15.97 -18.71 -3.11
N LEU A 203 15.00 -17.94 -2.63
CA LEU A 203 15.03 -17.37 -1.28
C LEU A 203 15.04 -18.46 -0.21
N GLU A 204 14.22 -19.50 -0.33
CA GLU A 204 14.16 -20.63 0.60
C GLU A 204 15.48 -21.39 0.64
N ARG A 205 16.08 -21.71 -0.53
CA ARG A 205 17.43 -22.33 -0.60
C ARG A 205 18.50 -21.49 0.11
N GLY A 206 18.42 -20.17 -0.04
CA GLY A 206 19.38 -19.26 0.61
C GLY A 206 19.22 -19.16 2.12
N CYS A 207 18.16 -19.70 2.69
CA CYS A 207 17.96 -19.81 4.14
C CYS A 207 18.43 -21.16 4.71
N ALA A 208 18.90 -22.10 3.87
CA ALA A 208 19.34 -23.40 4.33
C ALA A 208 20.47 -23.27 5.36
N GLY A 209 20.41 -24.09 6.42
CA GLY A 209 21.35 -24.11 7.53
C GLY A 209 20.66 -24.37 8.85
N ASP A 210 21.46 -24.73 9.88
CA ASP A 210 20.98 -25.10 11.21
C ASP A 210 21.42 -24.13 12.31
N GLY A 211 22.13 -23.05 11.93
CA GLY A 211 22.53 -22.02 12.87
C GLY A 211 21.33 -21.19 13.37
N PRO A 212 21.46 -20.53 14.54
CA PRO A 212 20.35 -19.77 15.13
C PRO A 212 19.76 -18.70 14.20
N LEU A 213 20.60 -18.05 13.38
CA LEU A 213 20.16 -17.08 12.39
C LEU A 213 19.52 -17.74 11.16
N ASP A 214 19.96 -18.94 10.79
CA ASP A 214 19.38 -19.67 9.68
C ASP A 214 17.97 -20.13 10.03
N LEU A 215 17.78 -20.73 11.22
CA LEU A 215 16.47 -21.14 11.73
C LEU A 215 15.51 -19.95 11.84
N ARG A 216 15.98 -18.80 12.34
CA ARG A 216 15.17 -17.57 12.39
C ARG A 216 14.73 -17.13 10.99
N ASP A 217 15.67 -17.09 10.05
CA ASP A 217 15.42 -16.58 8.70
C ASP A 217 14.51 -17.52 7.92
N GLN A 218 14.66 -18.85 8.10
CA GLN A 218 13.73 -19.87 7.58
C GLN A 218 12.30 -19.64 8.11
N ALA A 219 12.14 -19.46 9.42
CA ALA A 219 10.84 -19.21 10.03
C ALA A 219 10.18 -17.91 9.49
N ILE A 220 10.97 -16.85 9.36
CA ILE A 220 10.49 -15.57 8.79
C ILE A 220 10.06 -15.76 7.34
N VAL A 221 10.86 -16.41 6.51
CA VAL A 221 10.56 -16.64 5.08
C VAL A 221 9.33 -17.52 4.92
N SER A 222 9.25 -18.61 5.67
CA SER A 222 8.09 -19.51 5.66
C SER A 222 6.81 -18.78 6.01
N ILE A 223 6.78 -17.96 7.07
CA ILE A 223 5.61 -17.13 7.41
C ILE A 223 5.28 -16.13 6.29
N LEU A 224 6.29 -15.44 5.73
CA LEU A 224 6.05 -14.46 4.66
C LEU A 224 5.46 -15.10 3.40
N VAL A 225 5.98 -16.27 3.01
CA VAL A 225 5.53 -17.00 1.81
C VAL A 225 4.11 -17.55 2.01
N THR A 226 3.85 -18.18 3.16
CA THR A 226 2.55 -18.83 3.39
C THR A 226 1.45 -17.87 3.78
N THR A 227 1.73 -16.74 4.42
CA THR A 227 0.70 -15.78 4.86
C THR A 227 0.64 -14.51 4.02
N ALA A 228 1.62 -14.28 3.16
CA ALA A 228 1.78 -13.02 2.42
C ALA A 228 1.74 -11.77 3.34
N ALA A 229 2.08 -11.91 4.62
CA ALA A 229 1.99 -10.84 5.62
C ALA A 229 2.89 -9.64 5.28
N ARG A 230 2.55 -8.47 5.81
CA ARG A 230 3.39 -7.27 5.65
C ARG A 230 4.64 -7.37 6.52
N ASN A 231 5.73 -6.74 6.08
CA ASN A 231 6.97 -6.65 6.86
C ASN A 231 6.73 -6.28 8.33
N SER A 232 5.96 -5.21 8.56
CA SER A 232 5.64 -4.75 9.93
C SER A 232 4.87 -5.78 10.76
N SER A 233 4.03 -6.59 10.12
CA SER A 233 3.25 -7.62 10.81
C SER A 233 4.12 -8.77 11.26
N VAL A 234 5.05 -9.24 10.40
CA VAL A 234 5.93 -10.37 10.74
C VAL A 234 6.98 -9.98 11.78
N ARG A 235 7.65 -8.83 11.62
CA ARG A 235 8.70 -8.41 12.56
C ARG A 235 8.19 -8.08 13.96
N LEU A 236 6.90 -7.82 14.13
CA LEU A 236 6.28 -7.47 15.41
C LEU A 236 5.46 -8.64 15.99
N LEU A 237 5.59 -9.84 15.44
CA LEU A 237 5.00 -11.03 16.04
C LEU A 237 5.57 -11.29 17.42
N ARG A 238 4.70 -11.70 18.32
CA ARG A 238 5.08 -12.23 19.61
C ARG A 238 4.97 -13.75 19.61
N ILE A 239 5.61 -14.42 20.55
CA ILE A 239 5.52 -15.88 20.70
C ILE A 239 4.06 -16.32 20.82
N GLY A 240 3.28 -15.66 21.69
CA GLY A 240 1.86 -15.96 21.88
C GLY A 240 0.93 -15.57 20.72
N ASP A 241 1.46 -15.07 19.61
CA ASP A 241 0.70 -14.86 18.37
C ASP A 241 0.69 -16.10 17.48
N VAL A 242 1.51 -17.11 17.79
CA VAL A 242 1.52 -18.40 17.12
C VAL A 242 0.85 -19.42 18.04
N ASP A 243 -0.29 -19.91 17.61
CA ASP A 243 -1.08 -20.91 18.31
C ASP A 243 -0.94 -22.25 17.56
N PHE A 244 -0.07 -23.12 18.09
CA PHE A 244 0.22 -24.41 17.47
C PHE A 244 -0.95 -25.41 17.64
N GLU A 245 -1.72 -25.31 18.74
CA GLU A 245 -2.85 -26.21 19.01
C GLU A 245 -3.99 -25.91 18.04
N ARG A 246 -4.32 -24.64 17.84
CA ARG A 246 -5.38 -24.22 16.91
C ARG A 246 -4.88 -24.10 15.48
N ALA A 247 -3.60 -24.29 15.24
CA ALA A 247 -2.94 -24.12 13.95
C ALA A 247 -3.25 -22.73 13.32
N VAL A 248 -3.10 -21.64 14.08
CA VAL A 248 -3.34 -20.28 13.61
C VAL A 248 -2.18 -19.35 13.99
N ILE A 249 -1.98 -18.34 13.15
CA ILE A 249 -1.07 -17.22 13.41
C ILE A 249 -1.85 -15.91 13.41
N ARG A 250 -1.63 -15.08 14.43
CA ARG A 250 -2.39 -13.86 14.69
C ARG A 250 -1.52 -12.62 14.46
N PHE A 251 -1.90 -11.78 13.51
CA PHE A 251 -1.24 -10.52 13.23
C PHE A 251 -1.99 -9.37 13.90
N ARG A 252 -1.53 -8.93 15.06
CA ARG A 252 -2.10 -7.80 15.78
C ARG A 252 -1.78 -6.50 15.07
N ARG A 253 -2.69 -5.51 15.12
CA ARG A 253 -2.50 -4.17 14.52
C ARG A 253 -2.11 -4.22 13.03
N ALA A 254 -2.74 -5.08 12.23
CA ALA A 254 -2.69 -4.97 10.79
C ALA A 254 -3.13 -3.56 10.36
N LYS A 255 -2.86 -3.17 9.11
CA LYS A 255 -3.20 -1.82 8.61
C LYS A 255 -4.67 -1.47 8.94
N GLY A 256 -4.88 -0.38 9.69
CA GLY A 256 -6.19 0.04 10.18
C GLY A 256 -6.55 -0.49 11.58
N GLY A 257 -5.59 -1.01 12.36
CA GLY A 257 -5.79 -1.44 13.76
C GLY A 257 -6.48 -2.80 13.92
N LYS A 258 -6.86 -3.46 12.82
CA LYS A 258 -7.56 -4.76 12.83
C LYS A 258 -6.59 -5.91 13.09
N THR A 259 -7.04 -6.92 13.81
CA THR A 259 -6.33 -8.20 13.93
C THR A 259 -6.70 -9.09 12.75
N LEU A 260 -5.70 -9.79 12.19
CA LEU A 260 -5.86 -10.77 11.12
C LEU A 260 -5.36 -12.11 11.64
N GLU A 261 -6.23 -13.12 11.65
CA GLU A 261 -5.86 -14.51 11.89
C GLU A 261 -5.78 -15.28 10.57
N LEU A 262 -4.73 -16.06 10.41
CA LEU A 262 -4.54 -16.93 9.25
C LEU A 262 -4.15 -18.34 9.73
N ALA A 263 -4.46 -19.34 8.92
CA ALA A 263 -4.04 -20.71 9.20
C ALA A 263 -2.50 -20.80 9.21
N LEU A 264 -1.97 -21.46 10.21
CA LEU A 264 -0.56 -21.83 10.31
C LEU A 264 -0.38 -23.17 9.59
N GLN A 265 0.24 -23.11 8.42
CA GLN A 265 0.49 -24.32 7.62
C GLN A 265 1.43 -25.28 8.36
N PRO A 266 1.25 -26.62 8.26
CA PRO A 266 2.06 -27.59 9.01
C PRO A 266 3.57 -27.43 8.81
N GLY A 267 4.02 -27.19 7.57
CA GLY A 267 5.43 -26.94 7.27
C GLY A 267 5.95 -25.67 7.94
N THR A 268 5.14 -24.60 7.98
CA THR A 268 5.49 -23.36 8.68
C THR A 268 5.52 -23.57 10.19
N ALA A 269 4.58 -24.33 10.74
CA ALA A 269 4.56 -24.66 12.17
C ALA A 269 5.84 -25.39 12.57
N ALA A 270 6.27 -26.40 11.80
CA ALA A 270 7.50 -27.17 12.06
C ALA A 270 8.74 -26.26 12.07
N VAL A 271 8.87 -25.37 11.09
CA VAL A 271 10.04 -24.46 11.00
C VAL A 271 10.03 -23.43 12.14
N VAL A 272 8.86 -22.91 12.51
CA VAL A 272 8.72 -21.97 13.64
C VAL A 272 9.02 -22.67 14.98
N SER A 273 8.56 -23.90 15.18
CA SER A 273 8.87 -24.72 16.37
C SER A 273 10.37 -24.96 16.48
N ALA A 274 11.01 -25.41 15.42
CA ALA A 274 12.46 -25.63 15.38
C ALA A 274 13.26 -24.35 15.72
N PHE A 275 12.82 -23.20 15.24
CA PHE A 275 13.41 -21.93 15.61
C PHE A 275 13.21 -21.60 17.10
N LEU A 276 12.01 -21.78 17.64
CA LEU A 276 11.72 -21.52 19.06
C LEU A 276 12.58 -22.40 19.96
N GLU A 277 12.68 -23.69 19.66
CA GLU A 277 13.38 -24.69 20.45
C GLU A 277 14.90 -24.52 20.42
N ARG A 278 15.47 -24.32 19.25
CA ARG A 278 16.93 -24.35 19.04
C ARG A 278 17.55 -22.98 18.74
N GLY A 279 16.88 -22.18 17.95
CA GLY A 279 17.48 -20.93 17.46
C GLY A 279 17.25 -19.73 18.37
N ARG A 280 16.03 -19.56 18.87
CA ARG A 280 15.66 -18.36 19.63
C ARG A 280 16.37 -18.26 20.97
N ALA A 281 16.50 -19.36 21.70
CA ALA A 281 17.21 -19.42 22.98
C ALA A 281 18.69 -19.02 22.81
N ALA A 282 19.33 -19.50 21.75
CA ALA A 282 20.72 -19.14 21.45
C ALA A 282 20.88 -17.64 21.12
N LEU A 283 19.90 -17.02 20.46
CA LEU A 283 19.92 -15.57 20.18
C LEU A 283 19.70 -14.72 21.44
N LEU A 284 18.95 -15.21 22.42
CA LEU A 284 18.79 -14.57 23.72
C LEU A 284 20.06 -14.72 24.59
N GLY A 285 20.66 -15.90 24.61
CA GLY A 285 21.86 -16.19 25.40
C GLY A 285 23.09 -15.38 24.99
N ASN A 286 23.11 -14.82 23.80
CA ASN A 286 24.15 -13.89 23.34
C ASN A 286 23.96 -12.43 23.80
N SER A 287 22.93 -12.15 24.59
CA SER A 287 22.74 -10.82 25.20
C SER A 287 23.66 -10.68 26.42
N PRO A 288 24.47 -9.61 26.51
CA PRO A 288 25.40 -9.40 27.62
C PRO A 288 24.70 -9.12 28.98
N THR A 289 23.42 -8.86 28.96
CA THR A 289 22.60 -8.71 30.17
C THR A 289 21.50 -9.77 30.19
N PRO A 290 21.30 -10.48 31.33
CA PRO A 290 20.13 -11.34 31.50
C PRO A 290 18.90 -10.45 31.60
N LEU A 291 18.33 -10.15 30.45
CA LEU A 291 17.07 -9.40 30.35
C LEU A 291 15.92 -10.39 30.30
N ASP A 292 14.82 -10.05 30.96
CA ASP A 292 13.57 -10.76 30.78
C ASP A 292 13.22 -10.84 29.31
N ASP A 293 12.80 -12.02 28.85
CA ASP A 293 12.42 -12.23 27.47
C ASP A 293 11.30 -11.26 27.07
N PRO A 294 11.53 -10.35 26.10
CA PRO A 294 10.52 -9.37 25.71
C PRO A 294 9.33 -10.00 24.98
N GLY A 295 9.34 -11.32 24.76
CA GLY A 295 8.27 -12.08 24.13
C GLY A 295 8.13 -11.84 22.61
N TRP A 296 9.08 -11.17 21.96
CA TRP A 296 9.10 -11.07 20.51
C TRP A 296 9.48 -12.40 19.87
N LEU A 297 8.73 -12.81 18.83
CA LEU A 297 9.06 -14.04 18.11
C LEU A 297 10.43 -13.92 17.44
N PHE A 298 10.69 -12.85 16.73
CA PHE A 298 11.92 -12.60 15.99
C PHE A 298 12.74 -11.48 16.59
N LEU A 299 13.94 -11.82 17.04
CA LEU A 299 14.88 -10.92 17.69
C LEU A 299 15.94 -10.40 16.71
N SER A 300 16.33 -9.13 16.90
CA SER A 300 17.52 -8.56 16.29
C SER A 300 18.75 -9.08 17.04
N HIS A 301 19.76 -9.52 16.30
CA HIS A 301 21.05 -9.91 16.85
C HIS A 301 22.03 -8.72 16.97
N ALA A 302 21.63 -7.54 16.48
CA ALA A 302 22.44 -6.33 16.54
C ALA A 302 22.03 -5.48 17.75
N GLY A 303 22.99 -5.25 18.66
CA GLY A 303 22.81 -4.43 19.85
C GLY A 303 22.78 -5.25 21.15
N HIS A 304 22.79 -4.53 22.27
CA HIS A 304 22.90 -5.11 23.62
C HIS A 304 21.55 -5.55 24.20
N GLU A 305 20.43 -5.10 23.63
CA GLU A 305 19.09 -5.41 24.13
C GLU A 305 18.28 -6.23 23.12
N PRO A 306 17.55 -7.27 23.57
CA PRO A 306 16.62 -8.01 22.73
C PRO A 306 15.49 -7.12 22.25
N ARG A 307 15.45 -6.83 20.97
CA ARG A 307 14.43 -6.00 20.32
C ARG A 307 13.94 -6.64 19.04
N PRO A 308 12.73 -6.28 18.55
CA PRO A 308 12.24 -6.80 17.30
C PRO A 308 13.12 -6.31 16.13
N LEU A 309 13.13 -7.08 15.04
CA LEU A 309 13.80 -6.70 13.81
C LEU A 309 13.31 -5.32 13.33
N THR A 310 14.23 -4.50 12.82
CA THR A 310 13.83 -3.27 12.13
C THR A 310 13.31 -3.59 10.72
N MET A 311 12.59 -2.64 10.11
CA MET A 311 12.14 -2.78 8.71
C MET A 311 13.33 -2.98 7.76
N ASN A 312 14.42 -2.28 8.00
CA ASN A 312 15.63 -2.36 7.19
C ASN A 312 16.36 -3.69 7.39
N SER A 313 16.51 -4.16 8.63
CA SER A 313 17.18 -5.44 8.90
C SER A 313 16.45 -6.62 8.29
N LEU A 314 15.10 -6.64 8.36
CA LEU A 314 14.32 -7.67 7.67
C LEU A 314 14.49 -7.60 6.14
N SER A 315 14.44 -6.40 5.54
CA SER A 315 14.62 -6.24 4.10
C SER A 315 16.03 -6.60 3.64
N LEU A 316 17.04 -6.28 4.44
CA LEU A 316 18.43 -6.62 4.15
C LEU A 316 18.66 -8.14 4.27
N MET A 317 18.10 -8.77 5.30
CA MET A 317 18.14 -10.23 5.48
C MET A 317 17.54 -10.94 4.27
N LEU A 318 16.32 -10.57 3.84
CA LEU A 318 15.67 -11.18 2.66
C LEU A 318 16.53 -11.03 1.40
N THR A 319 17.12 -9.86 1.18
CA THR A 319 17.98 -9.62 0.02
C THR A 319 19.27 -10.49 0.09
N ARG A 320 19.90 -10.58 1.26
CA ARG A 320 21.09 -11.39 1.48
C ARG A 320 20.79 -12.88 1.23
N ARG A 321 19.71 -13.40 1.85
CA ARG A 321 19.32 -14.80 1.68
C ARG A 321 18.96 -15.13 0.23
N TYR A 322 18.30 -14.21 -0.47
CA TYR A 322 18.00 -14.38 -1.89
C TYR A 322 19.29 -14.51 -2.73
N HIS A 323 20.30 -13.67 -2.45
CA HIS A 323 21.62 -13.76 -3.15
C HIS A 323 22.38 -15.02 -2.76
N THR A 324 22.35 -15.44 -1.50
CA THR A 324 22.96 -16.71 -1.04
C THR A 324 22.35 -17.90 -1.79
N GLY A 325 21.04 -17.87 -2.10
CA GLY A 325 20.38 -18.90 -2.89
C GLY A 325 20.65 -18.84 -4.40
N GLY A 326 21.46 -17.89 -4.87
CA GLY A 326 21.80 -17.71 -6.30
C GLY A 326 20.92 -16.70 -7.02
N GLY A 327 20.17 -15.88 -6.31
CA GLY A 327 19.29 -14.87 -6.91
C GLY A 327 20.03 -13.66 -7.46
N SER A 328 19.58 -13.12 -8.59
CA SER A 328 20.22 -12.03 -9.32
C SER A 328 19.58 -10.66 -9.16
N LEU A 329 18.39 -10.56 -8.54
CA LEU A 329 17.71 -9.28 -8.36
C LEU A 329 18.47 -8.40 -7.37
N ARG A 330 18.71 -7.14 -7.71
CA ARG A 330 19.42 -6.16 -6.86
C ARG A 330 18.89 -6.07 -5.43
N CYS A 331 17.57 -6.22 -5.23
CA CYS A 331 16.96 -6.25 -3.92
C CYS A 331 15.74 -7.17 -3.92
N PHE A 332 15.56 -7.89 -2.81
CA PHE A 332 14.46 -8.80 -2.61
C PHE A 332 13.79 -8.50 -1.26
N GLY A 333 12.56 -8.04 -1.28
CA GLY A 333 11.86 -7.60 -0.07
C GLY A 333 10.49 -8.26 0.09
N SER A 334 9.93 -8.17 1.29
CA SER A 334 8.65 -8.77 1.66
C SER A 334 7.47 -8.40 0.74
N HIS A 335 7.50 -7.21 0.11
CA HIS A 335 6.48 -6.83 -0.87
C HIS A 335 6.51 -7.69 -2.14
N ARG A 336 7.71 -8.11 -2.60
CA ARG A 336 7.82 -9.03 -3.74
C ARG A 336 7.25 -10.40 -3.40
N ILE A 337 7.56 -10.92 -2.20
CA ILE A 337 7.01 -12.18 -1.69
C ILE A 337 5.48 -12.10 -1.65
N ARG A 338 4.94 -11.07 -1.02
CA ARG A 338 3.49 -10.85 -0.92
C ARG A 338 2.82 -10.76 -2.29
N HIS A 339 3.45 -10.09 -3.26
CA HIS A 339 2.96 -10.03 -4.64
C HIS A 339 2.96 -11.41 -5.31
N ALA A 340 4.07 -12.15 -5.17
CA ALA A 340 4.19 -13.50 -5.72
C ALA A 340 3.13 -14.43 -5.14
N THR A 341 3.01 -14.49 -3.81
CA THR A 341 2.02 -15.33 -3.13
C THR A 341 0.59 -14.94 -3.55
N ALA A 342 0.26 -13.65 -3.57
CA ALA A 342 -1.06 -13.19 -4.00
C ALA A 342 -1.36 -13.59 -5.46
N THR A 343 -0.38 -13.47 -6.35
CA THR A 343 -0.51 -13.86 -7.75
C THR A 343 -0.67 -15.37 -7.88
N LEU A 344 0.10 -16.15 -7.13
CA LEU A 344 -0.02 -17.61 -7.10
C LEU A 344 -1.41 -18.05 -6.61
N LEU A 345 -1.95 -17.44 -5.55
CA LEU A 345 -3.29 -17.75 -5.05
C LEU A 345 -4.37 -17.46 -6.10
N VAL A 346 -4.31 -16.29 -6.78
CA VAL A 346 -5.24 -15.96 -7.86
C VAL A 346 -5.09 -16.91 -9.03
N ASN A 347 -3.85 -17.22 -9.45
CA ASN A 347 -3.60 -18.11 -10.58
C ASN A 347 -4.03 -19.55 -10.31
N ASN A 348 -3.99 -20.00 -9.06
CA ASN A 348 -4.48 -21.32 -8.63
C ASN A 348 -5.96 -21.34 -8.26
N GLY A 349 -6.74 -20.32 -8.59
CA GLY A 349 -8.19 -20.38 -8.55
C GLY A 349 -8.84 -19.73 -7.35
N MET A 350 -8.08 -19.20 -6.38
CA MET A 350 -8.68 -18.53 -5.24
C MET A 350 -9.41 -17.26 -5.71
N PRO A 351 -10.70 -17.08 -5.37
CA PRO A 351 -11.45 -15.87 -5.72
C PRO A 351 -10.77 -14.59 -5.22
N LEU A 352 -10.87 -13.51 -5.99
CA LEU A 352 -10.18 -12.25 -5.69
C LEU A 352 -10.60 -11.66 -4.34
N GLU A 353 -11.85 -11.84 -3.95
CA GLU A 353 -12.41 -11.44 -2.67
C GLU A 353 -11.77 -12.21 -1.50
N GLU A 354 -11.53 -13.50 -1.68
CA GLU A 354 -10.87 -14.36 -0.69
C GLU A 354 -9.40 -13.99 -0.57
N VAL A 355 -8.71 -13.79 -1.69
CA VAL A 355 -7.32 -13.27 -1.70
C VAL A 355 -7.26 -11.90 -1.01
N SER A 356 -8.24 -11.01 -1.25
CA SER A 356 -8.32 -9.71 -0.58
C SER A 356 -8.43 -9.86 0.94
N ARG A 357 -9.28 -10.77 1.39
CA ARG A 357 -9.48 -11.09 2.81
C ARG A 357 -8.21 -11.69 3.41
N TYR A 358 -7.61 -12.66 2.73
CA TYR A 358 -6.36 -13.32 3.12
C TYR A 358 -5.21 -12.31 3.30
N LEU A 359 -5.11 -11.36 2.41
CA LEU A 359 -4.13 -10.28 2.48
C LEU A 359 -4.47 -9.20 3.51
N GLY A 360 -5.66 -9.20 4.11
CA GLY A 360 -6.12 -8.13 4.98
C GLY A 360 -6.18 -6.78 4.26
N HIS A 361 -6.70 -6.74 3.03
CA HIS A 361 -6.99 -5.51 2.32
C HIS A 361 -8.36 -4.96 2.73
N SER A 362 -8.43 -3.66 2.99
CA SER A 362 -9.70 -2.97 3.28
C SER A 362 -10.55 -2.76 2.02
N SER A 363 -9.97 -2.95 0.83
CA SER A 363 -10.63 -2.78 -0.47
C SER A 363 -10.08 -3.76 -1.49
N THR A 364 -10.96 -4.38 -2.25
CA THR A 364 -10.63 -5.27 -3.38
C THR A 364 -9.93 -4.55 -4.53
N VAL A 365 -10.09 -3.21 -4.64
CA VAL A 365 -9.38 -2.39 -5.63
C VAL A 365 -7.86 -2.59 -5.54
N THR A 366 -7.32 -2.72 -4.33
CA THR A 366 -5.90 -2.99 -4.13
C THR A 366 -5.50 -4.38 -4.63
N THR A 367 -6.43 -5.34 -4.59
CA THR A 367 -6.20 -6.74 -4.98
C THR A 367 -6.34 -6.93 -6.49
N ARG A 368 -7.09 -6.08 -7.19
CA ARG A 368 -7.26 -6.13 -8.67
C ARG A 368 -5.94 -6.13 -9.45
N ARG A 369 -4.87 -5.56 -8.87
CA ARG A 369 -3.54 -5.59 -9.49
C ARG A 369 -2.98 -7.01 -9.68
N TYR A 370 -3.46 -7.98 -8.91
CA TYR A 370 -3.08 -9.39 -9.02
C TYR A 370 -3.94 -10.16 -10.02
N ALA A 371 -5.08 -9.59 -10.41
CA ALA A 371 -6.02 -10.19 -11.35
C ALA A 371 -5.62 -9.97 -12.83
N ARG A 372 -4.49 -9.35 -13.12
CA ARG A 372 -3.92 -9.31 -14.47
C ARG A 372 -3.37 -10.70 -14.82
N GLN A 373 -4.30 -11.59 -15.13
CA GLN A 373 -3.99 -12.90 -15.67
C GLN A 373 -3.47 -12.69 -17.10
N THR A 374 -2.45 -13.45 -17.46
CA THR A 374 -2.07 -13.55 -18.87
C THR A 374 -3.26 -14.11 -19.64
N THR A 375 -3.40 -13.75 -20.91
CA THR A 375 -4.45 -14.30 -21.80
C THR A 375 -4.41 -15.83 -21.80
N GLU A 376 -3.21 -16.40 -21.69
CA GLU A 376 -2.95 -17.83 -21.58
C GLU A 376 -3.57 -18.44 -20.29
N ALA A 377 -3.36 -17.83 -19.13
CA ALA A 377 -3.95 -18.31 -17.88
C ALA A 377 -5.48 -18.20 -17.85
N LEU A 378 -6.05 -17.20 -18.53
CA LEU A 378 -7.49 -17.10 -18.75
C LEU A 378 -7.99 -18.21 -19.67
N GLY A 379 -7.27 -18.51 -20.74
CA GLY A 379 -7.60 -19.57 -21.68
C GLY A 379 -7.61 -20.95 -21.02
N ILE A 380 -6.57 -21.29 -20.26
CA ILE A 380 -6.48 -22.57 -19.51
C ILE A 380 -7.66 -22.72 -18.56
N ARG A 381 -8.00 -21.67 -17.80
CA ARG A 381 -9.14 -21.74 -16.84
C ARG A 381 -10.48 -21.84 -17.53
N ALA A 382 -10.66 -21.16 -18.65
CA ALA A 382 -11.87 -21.28 -19.44
C ALA A 382 -12.01 -22.71 -19.97
N ALA A 383 -10.92 -23.29 -20.51
CA ALA A 383 -10.89 -24.66 -20.96
C ALA A 383 -11.23 -25.66 -19.83
N ASP A 384 -10.60 -25.52 -18.65
CA ASP A 384 -10.87 -26.36 -17.47
C ASP A 384 -12.33 -26.24 -16.98
N ALA A 385 -12.88 -25.02 -17.00
CA ALA A 385 -14.27 -24.80 -16.58
C ALA A 385 -15.26 -25.42 -17.58
N LEU A 386 -15.01 -25.26 -18.88
CA LEU A 386 -15.83 -25.84 -19.94
C LEU A 386 -15.74 -27.37 -19.95
N ALA A 387 -14.55 -27.94 -19.74
CA ALA A 387 -14.35 -29.38 -19.63
C ALA A 387 -15.12 -29.97 -18.44
N ARG A 388 -15.06 -29.32 -17.27
CA ARG A 388 -15.83 -29.73 -16.07
C ARG A 388 -17.35 -29.64 -16.30
N ALA A 389 -17.78 -28.70 -17.12
CA ALA A 389 -19.19 -28.58 -17.51
C ALA A 389 -19.61 -29.55 -18.64
N GLY A 390 -18.69 -30.35 -19.18
CA GLY A 390 -18.94 -31.24 -20.29
C GLY A 390 -19.22 -30.56 -21.63
N LEU A 391 -18.78 -29.27 -21.76
CA LEU A 391 -19.06 -28.46 -22.95
C LEU A 391 -17.92 -28.47 -23.99
N VAL A 392 -16.78 -29.05 -23.66
CA VAL A 392 -15.66 -29.23 -24.61
C VAL A 392 -15.44 -30.73 -24.73
N GLY A 393 -15.61 -31.24 -25.94
CA GLY A 393 -15.27 -32.62 -26.27
C GLY A 393 -13.78 -32.87 -25.99
N ALA A 394 -13.52 -34.02 -25.35
CA ALA A 394 -12.16 -34.52 -25.11
C ALA A 394 -11.41 -34.78 -26.41
#